data_f81f48c5ced7b2f63ce645945c8ffc17
#
_entry.id   f81f48c5ced7b2f63ce645945c8ffc17
#
_cell.length_a   1.000
_cell.length_b   1.000
_cell.length_c   1.000
_cell.angle_alpha   90.00
_cell.angle_beta   90.00
_cell.angle_gamma   90.00
#
_symmetry.space_group_name_H-M   'P 1'
#
loop_
_entity.id
_entity.type
_entity.pdbx_description
1 polymer ?
#
loop_
_entity_poly.entity_id
_entity_poly.type
_entity_poly.pdbx_seq_one_letter_code
_entity_poly.pdbx_strand_id
1 'polypeptide(L)'
;MKLEVTNTPEVDGMSSLTLKQFQDQVSELLLRHRSLLDVLSKFQQSGAAANRSVVKSITECGCIQVHAAKQEYHPEMTLDEAKDVLGTHVSGHLCEQCIEVVSTELGRNLFYMSALSNILDVNLEQVVENESKKCTTLGLFNMS
;
A
#
# COMPACT_ATOMS: atom_id res chain seq x y z
N MET A 1 41.80 -16.20 24.66
CA MET A 1 41.52 -15.94 23.25
C MET A 1 40.19 -15.19 23.18
N LYS A 2 40.26 -13.88 23.11
CA LYS A 2 39.04 -13.03 22.97
C LYS A 2 38.70 -12.95 21.50
N LEU A 3 37.53 -13.44 21.13
CA LEU A 3 36.95 -13.23 19.82
C LEU A 3 36.53 -11.75 19.70
N GLU A 4 37.24 -11.03 18.89
CA GLU A 4 36.82 -9.70 18.49
C GLU A 4 35.54 -9.81 17.68
N VAL A 5 34.49 -9.23 18.24
CA VAL A 5 33.24 -9.00 17.50
C VAL A 5 33.57 -7.96 16.44
N THR A 6 33.67 -8.39 15.20
CA THR A 6 33.76 -7.47 14.08
C THR A 6 32.45 -6.68 14.02
N ASN A 7 32.55 -5.40 14.35
CA ASN A 7 31.52 -4.41 14.11
C ASN A 7 31.16 -4.45 12.62
N THR A 8 30.02 -5.04 12.30
CA THR A 8 29.37 -4.72 11.02
C THR A 8 29.04 -3.24 11.06
N PRO A 9 29.39 -2.47 10.03
CA PRO A 9 28.99 -1.08 9.99
C PRO A 9 27.47 -1.04 10.09
N GLU A 10 26.96 -0.43 11.17
CA GLU A 10 25.58 0.04 11.20
C GLU A 10 25.40 0.82 9.92
N VAL A 11 24.49 0.36 9.09
CA VAL A 11 23.96 1.15 7.98
C VAL A 11 23.28 2.31 8.67
N ASP A 12 24.03 3.39 8.74
CA ASP A 12 23.64 4.64 9.37
C ASP A 12 22.23 5.02 8.88
N GLY A 13 21.32 5.20 9.82
CA GLY A 13 19.90 5.25 9.62
C GLY A 13 19.47 5.99 8.36
N MET A 14 18.94 5.26 7.42
CA MET A 14 17.93 5.83 6.54
C MET A 14 16.80 6.29 7.47
N SER A 15 16.87 7.57 7.86
CA SER A 15 15.74 8.22 8.51
C SER A 15 14.52 7.91 7.64
N SER A 16 13.45 7.40 8.26
CA SER A 16 12.24 7.03 7.55
C SER A 16 11.84 8.17 6.61
N LEU A 17 11.83 7.89 5.31
CA LEU A 17 11.46 8.83 4.26
C LEU A 17 10.03 9.31 4.53
N THR A 18 9.85 10.61 4.68
CA THR A 18 8.51 11.16 4.86
C THR A 18 7.76 11.21 3.52
N LEU A 19 6.44 11.24 3.57
CA LEU A 19 5.61 11.41 2.37
C LEU A 19 5.96 12.71 1.62
N LYS A 20 6.28 13.78 2.34
CA LYS A 20 6.69 15.03 1.71
C LYS A 20 8.00 14.88 0.94
N GLN A 21 8.99 14.23 1.55
CA GLN A 21 10.27 13.95 0.86
C GLN A 21 10.05 13.09 -0.37
N PHE A 22 9.17 12.09 -0.31
CA PHE A 22 8.80 11.27 -1.46
C PHE A 22 8.12 12.09 -2.56
N GLN A 23 7.16 12.97 -2.21
CA GLN A 23 6.54 13.89 -3.17
C GLN A 23 7.56 14.79 -3.85
N ASP A 24 8.51 15.34 -3.10
CA ASP A 24 9.58 16.19 -3.64
C ASP A 24 10.47 15.41 -4.62
N GLN A 25 10.84 14.18 -4.27
CA GLN A 25 11.60 13.30 -5.17
C GLN A 25 10.85 13.00 -6.47
N VAL A 26 9.57 12.69 -6.38
CA VAL A 26 8.73 12.44 -7.56
C VAL A 26 8.65 13.67 -8.46
N SER A 27 8.54 14.86 -7.87
CA SER A 27 8.52 16.12 -8.62
C SER A 27 9.80 16.35 -9.42
N GLU A 28 10.95 15.98 -8.86
CA GLU A 28 12.24 16.11 -9.53
C GLU A 28 12.44 15.09 -10.66
N LEU A 29 11.90 13.89 -10.51
CA LEU A 29 12.13 12.77 -11.44
C LEU A 29 11.10 12.67 -12.55
N LEU A 30 9.94 13.33 -12.44
CA LEU A 30 8.87 13.22 -13.41
C LEU A 30 9.17 14.06 -14.67
N LEU A 31 9.96 13.51 -15.57
CA LEU A 31 10.37 14.19 -16.81
C LEU A 31 9.45 13.91 -18.00
N ARG A 32 8.85 12.71 -18.09
CA ARG A 32 8.13 12.25 -19.29
C ARG A 32 6.62 12.45 -19.21
N HIS A 33 6.03 12.37 -18.03
CA HIS A 33 4.57 12.43 -17.82
C HIS A 33 4.21 13.62 -16.95
N ARG A 34 4.36 14.84 -17.52
CA ARG A 34 4.02 16.08 -16.82
C ARG A 34 2.59 16.56 -17.08
N SER A 35 1.96 16.02 -18.10
CA SER A 35 0.55 16.31 -18.37
C SER A 35 -0.34 15.65 -17.33
N LEU A 36 -1.31 16.41 -16.81
CA LEU A 36 -2.32 15.88 -15.91
C LEU A 36 -3.02 14.65 -16.51
N LEU A 37 -3.34 14.71 -17.80
CA LEU A 37 -4.05 13.60 -18.48
C LEU A 37 -3.20 12.34 -18.53
N ASP A 38 -1.88 12.47 -18.78
CA ASP A 38 -0.95 11.35 -18.77
C ASP A 38 -0.81 10.76 -17.37
N VAL A 39 -0.69 11.61 -16.35
CA VAL A 39 -0.57 11.16 -14.96
C VAL A 39 -1.83 10.45 -14.51
N LEU A 40 -3.01 10.96 -14.85
CA LEU A 40 -4.29 10.29 -14.54
C LEU A 40 -4.35 8.91 -15.19
N SER A 41 -3.97 8.78 -16.45
CA SER A 41 -3.92 7.50 -17.15
C SER A 41 -2.94 6.54 -16.51
N LYS A 42 -1.75 7.01 -16.15
CA LYS A 42 -0.72 6.20 -15.48
C LYS A 42 -1.12 5.79 -14.07
N PHE A 43 -1.76 6.66 -13.33
CA PHE A 43 -2.28 6.34 -12.00
C PHE A 43 -3.32 5.21 -12.08
N GLN A 44 -4.23 5.28 -13.01
CA GLN A 44 -5.23 4.23 -13.24
C GLN A 44 -4.58 2.92 -13.68
N GLN A 45 -3.65 2.97 -14.64
CA GLN A 45 -2.93 1.79 -15.12
C GLN A 45 -2.13 1.11 -14.01
N SER A 46 -1.45 1.88 -13.17
CA SER A 46 -0.66 1.34 -12.08
C SER A 46 -1.54 0.67 -11.01
N GLY A 47 -2.71 1.21 -10.73
CA GLY A 47 -3.70 0.56 -9.86
C GLY A 47 -4.18 -0.77 -10.43
N ALA A 48 -4.50 -0.80 -11.71
CA ALA A 48 -4.88 -2.03 -12.41
C ALA A 48 -3.74 -3.07 -12.42
N ALA A 49 -2.49 -2.63 -12.62
CA ALA A 49 -1.33 -3.51 -12.58
C ALA A 49 -1.11 -4.11 -11.20
N ALA A 50 -1.30 -3.34 -10.14
CA ALA A 50 -1.25 -3.86 -8.77
C ALA A 50 -2.32 -4.93 -8.54
N ASN A 51 -3.56 -4.68 -8.93
CA ASN A 51 -4.65 -5.65 -8.86
C ASN A 51 -4.32 -6.93 -9.63
N ARG A 52 -3.81 -6.80 -10.86
CA ARG A 52 -3.43 -7.94 -11.68
C ARG A 52 -2.31 -8.75 -11.05
N SER A 53 -1.32 -8.13 -10.42
CA SER A 53 -0.23 -8.82 -9.75
C SER A 53 -0.74 -9.70 -8.61
N VAL A 54 -1.73 -9.24 -7.86
CA VAL A 54 -2.40 -10.03 -6.80
C VAL A 54 -3.17 -11.19 -7.42
N VAL A 55 -3.95 -10.96 -8.47
CA VAL A 55 -4.68 -12.03 -9.18
C VAL A 55 -3.73 -13.13 -9.68
N LYS A 56 -2.59 -12.74 -10.24
CA LYS A 56 -1.57 -13.71 -10.69
C LYS A 56 -0.95 -14.52 -9.55
N SER A 57 -0.82 -13.94 -8.38
CA SER A 57 -0.37 -14.66 -7.19
C SER A 57 -1.33 -15.80 -6.81
N ILE A 58 -2.60 -15.64 -7.14
CA ILE A 58 -3.65 -16.66 -6.93
C ILE A 58 -3.68 -17.66 -8.08
N THR A 59 -3.80 -17.17 -9.31
CA THR A 59 -4.14 -17.98 -10.48
C THR A 59 -2.94 -18.61 -11.19
N GLU A 60 -1.77 -18.00 -11.08
CA GLU A 60 -0.56 -18.49 -11.74
C GLU A 60 0.43 -19.11 -10.75
N CYS A 61 0.74 -18.43 -9.65
CA CYS A 61 1.66 -18.91 -8.63
C CYS A 61 0.98 -19.88 -7.65
N GLY A 62 -0.20 -19.50 -7.14
CA GLY A 62 -0.93 -20.28 -6.17
C GLY A 62 -0.40 -20.18 -4.73
N CYS A 63 0.52 -19.24 -4.44
CA CYS A 63 1.04 -19.06 -3.08
C CYS A 63 -0.01 -18.54 -2.11
N ILE A 64 -1.03 -17.86 -2.62
CA ILE A 64 -2.25 -17.51 -1.89
C ILE A 64 -3.47 -18.09 -2.61
N GLN A 65 -4.50 -18.38 -1.84
CA GLN A 65 -5.77 -18.92 -2.34
C GLN A 65 -6.93 -18.09 -1.82
N VAL A 66 -7.98 -17.98 -2.61
CA VAL A 66 -9.20 -17.27 -2.20
C VAL A 66 -10.34 -18.27 -2.08
N HIS A 67 -10.98 -18.26 -0.93
CA HIS A 67 -12.17 -19.04 -0.61
C HIS A 67 -13.26 -18.09 -0.16
N ALA A 68 -13.94 -17.49 -1.12
CA ALA A 68 -14.99 -16.53 -0.85
C ALA A 68 -16.29 -17.25 -0.42
N ALA A 69 -16.85 -16.79 0.65
CA ALA A 69 -18.13 -17.26 1.18
C ALA A 69 -18.92 -16.08 1.74
N LYS A 70 -20.23 -16.29 1.95
CA LYS A 70 -21.06 -15.27 2.58
C LYS A 70 -20.54 -14.94 3.97
N GLN A 71 -20.30 -13.66 4.22
CA GLN A 71 -19.91 -13.16 5.55
C GLN A 71 -21.12 -13.22 6.50
N GLU A 72 -20.92 -13.80 7.68
CA GLU A 72 -21.94 -13.84 8.72
C GLU A 72 -21.80 -12.63 9.64
N TYR A 73 -22.37 -11.51 9.20
CA TYR A 73 -22.41 -10.27 9.96
C TYR A 73 -23.79 -10.02 10.53
N HIS A 74 -23.86 -9.79 11.85
CA HIS A 74 -25.06 -9.37 12.53
C HIS A 74 -24.88 -7.94 13.08
N PRO A 75 -25.87 -7.04 12.91
CA PRO A 75 -25.74 -5.65 13.35
C PRO A 75 -25.48 -5.46 14.85
N GLU A 76 -25.81 -6.47 15.65
CA GLU A 76 -25.62 -6.47 17.10
C GLU A 76 -24.23 -6.93 17.57
N MET A 77 -23.38 -7.38 16.65
CA MET A 77 -22.02 -7.80 16.97
C MET A 77 -21.17 -6.64 17.46
N THR A 78 -20.34 -6.91 18.47
CA THR A 78 -19.25 -6.00 18.83
C THR A 78 -18.15 -6.05 17.76
N LEU A 79 -17.26 -5.05 17.76
CA LEU A 79 -16.13 -5.02 16.84
C LEU A 79 -15.26 -6.28 16.96
N ASP A 80 -14.97 -6.70 18.17
CA ASP A 80 -14.11 -7.85 18.42
C ASP A 80 -14.77 -9.15 17.93
N GLU A 81 -16.05 -9.31 18.15
CA GLU A 81 -16.82 -10.43 17.62
C GLU A 81 -16.85 -10.42 16.09
N ALA A 82 -17.03 -9.26 15.47
CA ALA A 82 -17.02 -9.13 14.02
C ALA A 82 -15.66 -9.49 13.42
N LYS A 83 -14.55 -9.11 14.04
CA LYS A 83 -13.19 -9.46 13.60
C LYS A 83 -12.94 -10.97 13.64
N ASP A 84 -13.51 -11.67 14.62
CA ASP A 84 -13.35 -13.13 14.75
C ASP A 84 -14.14 -13.90 13.69
N VAL A 85 -15.29 -13.36 13.26
CA VAL A 85 -16.21 -14.03 12.32
C VAL A 85 -15.95 -13.63 10.87
N LEU A 86 -15.58 -12.36 10.61
CA LEU A 86 -15.31 -11.85 9.28
C LEU A 86 -13.88 -12.20 8.88
N GLY A 87 -13.72 -12.87 7.75
CA GLY A 87 -12.44 -13.25 7.20
C GLY A 87 -12.07 -12.45 5.95
N THR A 88 -10.81 -12.51 5.58
CA THR A 88 -10.31 -11.93 4.31
C THR A 88 -10.59 -12.83 3.10
N HIS A 89 -11.06 -14.05 3.34
CA HIS A 89 -11.21 -15.10 2.33
C HIS A 89 -9.89 -15.55 1.68
N VAL A 90 -8.77 -15.10 2.22
CA VAL A 90 -7.44 -15.44 1.73
C VAL A 90 -6.77 -16.45 2.66
N SER A 91 -6.19 -17.49 2.10
CA SER A 91 -5.31 -18.42 2.81
C SER A 91 -3.93 -18.47 2.15
N GLY A 92 -2.93 -18.84 2.95
CA GLY A 92 -1.54 -18.81 2.51
C GLY A 92 -0.90 -17.43 2.66
N HIS A 93 0.33 -17.33 2.17
CA HIS A 93 1.11 -16.10 2.20
C HIS A 93 1.80 -15.91 0.86
N LEU A 94 1.96 -14.66 0.45
CA LEU A 94 2.74 -14.34 -0.75
C LEU A 94 4.16 -14.89 -0.60
N CYS A 95 4.63 -15.63 -1.61
CA CYS A 95 6.02 -16.01 -1.69
C CYS A 95 6.92 -14.79 -1.96
N GLU A 96 8.23 -14.93 -1.78
CA GLU A 96 9.18 -13.82 -1.96
C GLU A 96 9.04 -13.14 -3.33
N GLN A 97 8.90 -13.92 -4.38
CA GLN A 97 8.74 -13.40 -5.73
C GLN A 97 7.44 -12.61 -5.90
N CYS A 98 6.33 -13.11 -5.39
CA CYS A 98 5.04 -12.42 -5.47
C CYS A 98 5.02 -11.16 -4.59
N ILE A 99 5.63 -11.18 -3.41
CA ILE A 99 5.81 -9.98 -2.59
C ILE A 99 6.57 -8.91 -3.36
N GLU A 100 7.67 -9.27 -4.02
CA GLU A 100 8.46 -8.32 -4.80
C GLU A 100 7.64 -7.69 -5.93
N VAL A 101 6.92 -8.50 -6.70
CA VAL A 101 6.09 -8.02 -7.81
C VAL A 101 4.96 -7.13 -7.31
N VAL A 102 4.20 -7.56 -6.31
CA VAL A 102 3.09 -6.78 -5.75
C VAL A 102 3.60 -5.47 -5.16
N SER A 103 4.70 -5.51 -4.41
CA SER A 103 5.30 -4.32 -3.81
C SER A 103 5.78 -3.33 -4.87
N THR A 104 6.37 -3.82 -5.95
CA THR A 104 6.81 -2.99 -7.08
C THR A 104 5.63 -2.27 -7.73
N GLU A 105 4.53 -2.97 -7.96
CA GLU A 105 3.33 -2.37 -8.56
C GLU A 105 2.64 -1.37 -7.62
N LEU A 106 2.59 -1.67 -6.32
CA LEU A 106 2.10 -0.71 -5.32
C LEU A 106 2.99 0.53 -5.24
N GLY A 107 4.30 0.36 -5.28
CA GLY A 107 5.25 1.47 -5.31
C GLY A 107 5.06 2.37 -6.52
N ARG A 108 4.83 1.78 -7.70
CA ARG A 108 4.52 2.52 -8.92
C ARG A 108 3.21 3.32 -8.79
N ASN A 109 2.21 2.74 -8.17
CA ASN A 109 0.94 3.43 -7.91
C ASN A 109 1.14 4.62 -6.96
N LEU A 110 1.94 4.47 -5.89
CA LEU A 110 2.32 5.56 -5.00
C LEU A 110 3.08 6.67 -5.74
N PHE A 111 3.95 6.31 -6.68
CA PHE A 111 4.67 7.27 -7.50
C PHE A 111 3.69 8.16 -8.29
N TYR A 112 2.74 7.57 -8.99
CA TYR A 112 1.77 8.33 -9.78
C TYR A 112 0.75 9.07 -8.91
N MET A 113 0.40 8.54 -7.75
CA MET A 113 -0.39 9.28 -6.75
C MET A 113 0.33 10.55 -6.30
N SER A 114 1.63 10.47 -6.04
CA SER A 114 2.45 11.61 -5.67
C SER A 114 2.60 12.62 -6.82
N ALA A 115 2.79 12.13 -8.04
CA ALA A 115 2.86 12.97 -9.24
C ALA A 115 1.55 13.74 -9.46
N LEU A 116 0.41 13.07 -9.32
CA LEU A 116 -0.91 13.68 -9.40
C LEU A 116 -1.09 14.77 -8.33
N SER A 117 -0.72 14.46 -7.10
CA SER A 117 -0.80 15.39 -5.98
C SER A 117 0.06 16.63 -6.21
N ASN A 118 1.26 16.45 -6.74
CA ASN A 118 2.16 17.59 -7.07
C ASN A 118 1.57 18.50 -8.14
N ILE A 119 0.97 17.94 -9.19
CA ILE A 119 0.33 18.73 -10.26
C ILE A 119 -0.84 19.55 -9.74
N LEU A 120 -1.57 19.03 -8.76
CA LEU A 120 -2.77 19.64 -8.20
C LEU A 120 -2.51 20.45 -6.92
N ASP A 121 -1.25 20.61 -6.51
CA ASP A 121 -0.85 21.27 -5.26
C ASP A 121 -1.51 20.65 -4.01
N VAL A 122 -1.66 19.34 -4.00
CA VAL A 122 -2.17 18.58 -2.85
C VAL A 122 -1.01 18.03 -2.04
N ASN A 123 -0.99 18.30 -0.74
CA ASN A 123 0.00 17.78 0.19
C ASN A 123 -0.44 16.42 0.72
N LEU A 124 0.30 15.35 0.38
CA LEU A 124 -0.04 13.98 0.80
C LEU A 124 0.06 13.77 2.31
N GLU A 125 0.97 14.44 3.00
CA GLU A 125 1.02 14.38 4.47
C GLU A 125 -0.28 14.87 5.08
N GLN A 126 -0.83 15.96 4.54
CA GLN A 126 -2.12 16.49 4.99
C GLN A 126 -3.27 15.54 4.67
N VAL A 127 -3.24 14.91 3.50
CA VAL A 127 -4.22 13.88 3.11
C VAL A 127 -4.20 12.71 4.09
N VAL A 128 -3.02 12.19 4.40
CA VAL A 128 -2.85 11.10 5.37
C VAL A 128 -3.30 11.52 6.76
N GLU A 129 -2.92 12.72 7.21
CA GLU A 129 -3.32 13.23 8.51
C GLU A 129 -4.84 13.37 8.64
N ASN A 130 -5.50 13.91 7.62
CA ASN A 130 -6.95 14.04 7.59
C ASN A 130 -7.64 12.68 7.60
N GLU A 131 -7.14 11.74 6.82
CA GLU A 131 -7.70 10.39 6.77
C GLU A 131 -7.48 9.64 8.10
N SER A 132 -6.31 9.79 8.70
CA SER A 132 -6.01 9.24 10.03
C SER A 132 -6.96 9.77 11.11
N LYS A 133 -7.27 11.05 11.08
CA LYS A 133 -8.25 11.66 12.00
C LYS A 133 -9.65 11.06 11.82
N LYS A 134 -10.08 10.84 10.58
CA LYS A 134 -11.35 10.16 10.29
C LYS A 134 -11.35 8.74 10.85
N CYS A 135 -10.30 7.97 10.65
CA CYS A 135 -10.18 6.61 11.20
C CYS A 135 -10.27 6.61 12.73
N THR A 136 -9.67 7.59 13.39
CA THR A 136 -9.70 7.71 14.85
C THR A 136 -11.06 8.17 15.37
N THR A 137 -11.69 9.13 14.71
CA THR A 137 -12.94 9.76 15.17
C THR A 137 -14.17 8.92 14.86
N LEU A 138 -14.22 8.35 13.66
CA LEU A 138 -15.39 7.63 13.18
C LEU A 138 -15.29 6.12 13.39
N GLY A 139 -14.06 5.65 13.68
CA GLY A 139 -13.83 4.23 13.95
C GLY A 139 -14.54 3.33 12.92
N LEU A 140 -15.40 2.47 13.41
CA LEU A 140 -16.14 1.51 12.61
C LEU A 140 -17.22 2.07 11.72
N PHE A 141 -17.72 3.26 11.98
CA PHE A 141 -18.83 3.82 11.21
C PHE A 141 -18.46 4.15 9.76
N ASN A 142 -17.16 4.24 9.47
CA ASN A 142 -16.66 4.43 8.11
C ASN A 142 -16.42 3.13 7.34
N MET A 143 -16.70 2.00 7.92
CA MET A 143 -16.48 0.68 7.30
C MET A 143 -17.72 0.13 6.59
N SER A 144 -18.66 0.98 6.30
CA SER A 144 -19.81 0.61 5.48
C SER A 144 -19.44 0.52 4.01
#